data_0679edd67e76e46390c1f41da3852a18
#
_entry.id   0679edd67e76e46390c1f41da3852a18
#
_cell.length_a   1.000
_cell.length_b   1.000
_cell.length_c   1.000
_cell.angle_alpha   90.00
_cell.angle_beta   90.00
_cell.angle_gamma   90.00
#
_symmetry.space_group_name_H-M   'P 1'
#
loop_
_entity.id
_entity.type
_entity.pdbx_description
1 polymer ?
#
loop_
_entity_poly.entity_id
_entity_poly.type
_entity_poly.pdbx_seq_one_letter_code
_entity_poly.pdbx_strand_id
1 'polypeptide(L)'
;MNVSITQPIDFQVSAPVIICSVGVSYEAILTNASAADVIFLWRDDLGIIVGRRQTFIPSRAGTYSLEVQPASGGLCTTPRIEFEADLLTETVSVNLEVVPFCVDQTSTTINVVANLSEVAELEWFFVTNGTRSRLPAFDNLPSIEVTQEGTYEVLLRSEFGCELGRANGVVVKSTIIPPVVPANEITICAVEGNTLSINPGVYDNYSWVLNGEEVSQDAIFTPNIPGKYELRVSDNLGCEYMATFTVVEDCRLRITYPTGVVLGDPNRNFILYANEYIDEVDVFIYNRWGELIFYCEHENLEPRQAFCPWDGIVNGKFVPNGTYAVVVRFTSREQNLTQSETKAITIIQ
;
A
#
# COMPACT_ATOMS: atom_id res chain seq x y z
N MET A 1 -44.73 83.66 -11.32
CA MET A 1 -43.80 82.67 -10.78
C MET A 1 -44.49 81.31 -10.85
N ASN A 2 -44.11 80.47 -11.77
CA ASN A 2 -44.59 79.08 -11.76
C ASN A 2 -43.69 78.28 -10.80
N VAL A 3 -44.18 77.96 -9.64
CA VAL A 3 -43.52 77.06 -8.69
C VAL A 3 -43.79 75.70 -9.20
N SER A 4 -42.81 75.04 -9.84
CA SER A 4 -42.82 73.65 -10.16
C SER A 4 -42.48 72.86 -8.89
N ILE A 5 -43.48 72.23 -8.27
CA ILE A 5 -43.26 71.29 -7.15
C ILE A 5 -42.71 70.01 -7.78
N THR A 6 -41.42 69.81 -7.71
CA THR A 6 -40.79 68.52 -8.08
C THR A 6 -41.11 67.52 -6.95
N GLN A 7 -41.83 66.45 -7.28
CA GLN A 7 -42.05 65.33 -6.35
C GLN A 7 -40.70 64.64 -6.02
N PRO A 8 -40.51 64.20 -4.81
CA PRO A 8 -39.35 63.43 -4.42
C PRO A 8 -39.29 62.14 -5.28
N ILE A 9 -38.08 61.71 -5.64
CA ILE A 9 -37.90 60.45 -6.34
C ILE A 9 -38.19 59.33 -5.35
N ASP A 10 -39.09 58.44 -5.75
CA ASP A 10 -39.44 57.24 -4.97
C ASP A 10 -38.70 56.02 -5.58
N PHE A 11 -37.95 55.36 -4.73
CA PHE A 11 -37.14 54.22 -5.13
C PHE A 11 -36.97 53.23 -4.00
N GLN A 12 -36.57 51.97 -4.36
CA GLN A 12 -36.28 50.86 -3.46
C GLN A 12 -35.01 50.17 -3.92
N VAL A 13 -34.34 49.46 -3.03
CA VAL A 13 -33.28 48.52 -3.35
C VAL A 13 -33.93 47.16 -3.57
N SER A 14 -33.62 46.50 -4.65
CA SER A 14 -34.12 45.15 -4.94
C SER A 14 -33.69 44.11 -3.88
N ALA A 15 -34.37 43.01 -3.82
CA ALA A 15 -33.80 41.83 -3.20
C ALA A 15 -32.47 41.48 -3.91
N PRO A 16 -31.51 40.85 -3.22
CA PRO A 16 -30.26 40.47 -3.82
C PRO A 16 -30.49 39.45 -4.95
N VAL A 17 -29.82 39.75 -6.11
CA VAL A 17 -29.77 38.78 -7.22
C VAL A 17 -28.37 38.19 -7.26
N ILE A 18 -28.29 36.85 -7.16
CA ILE A 18 -27.03 36.13 -7.09
C ILE A 18 -26.50 35.89 -8.50
N ILE A 19 -25.29 36.35 -8.74
CA ILE A 19 -24.53 36.09 -9.98
C ILE A 19 -23.25 35.36 -9.59
N CYS A 20 -23.22 34.05 -9.80
CA CYS A 20 -22.15 33.16 -9.33
C CYS A 20 -20.72 33.58 -9.73
N SER A 21 -20.57 34.25 -10.89
CA SER A 21 -19.25 34.68 -11.38
C SER A 21 -18.76 36.03 -10.81
N VAL A 22 -19.66 36.82 -10.21
CA VAL A 22 -19.37 38.21 -9.77
C VAL A 22 -19.90 38.56 -8.38
N GLY A 23 -20.62 37.63 -7.73
CA GLY A 23 -21.19 37.87 -6.40
C GLY A 23 -22.65 38.23 -6.40
N VAL A 24 -23.07 39.02 -5.43
CA VAL A 24 -24.46 39.47 -5.25
C VAL A 24 -24.67 40.79 -5.95
N SER A 25 -25.73 40.95 -6.72
CA SER A 25 -26.13 42.21 -7.40
C SER A 25 -27.39 42.75 -6.80
N TYR A 26 -27.40 44.06 -6.61
CA TYR A 26 -28.55 44.85 -6.18
C TYR A 26 -28.98 45.81 -7.28
N GLU A 27 -30.24 46.13 -7.41
CA GLU A 27 -30.78 47.05 -8.38
C GLU A 27 -31.60 48.14 -7.70
N ALA A 28 -31.42 49.39 -8.16
CA ALA A 28 -32.30 50.50 -7.79
C ALA A 28 -33.58 50.41 -8.62
N ILE A 29 -34.73 50.13 -7.95
CA ILE A 29 -36.05 50.07 -8.55
C ILE A 29 -36.69 51.46 -8.38
N LEU A 30 -36.92 52.15 -9.52
CA LEU A 30 -37.57 53.46 -9.54
C LEU A 30 -39.07 53.30 -9.75
N THR A 31 -39.89 54.07 -9.00
CA THR A 31 -41.35 54.04 -9.10
C THR A 31 -41.92 55.20 -9.87
N ASN A 32 -41.31 56.38 -9.79
CA ASN A 32 -41.84 57.58 -10.36
C ASN A 32 -40.83 58.40 -11.21
N ALA A 33 -39.67 57.81 -11.59
CA ALA A 33 -38.67 58.43 -12.41
C ALA A 33 -38.08 57.44 -13.41
N SER A 34 -37.46 57.99 -14.51
CA SER A 34 -36.67 57.15 -15.44
C SER A 34 -35.23 57.11 -15.01
N ALA A 35 -34.54 55.98 -15.26
CA ALA A 35 -33.12 55.81 -14.98
C ALA A 35 -32.24 56.84 -15.73
N ALA A 36 -32.72 57.34 -16.86
CA ALA A 36 -32.00 58.39 -17.61
C ALA A 36 -32.04 59.80 -16.98
N ASP A 37 -33.00 60.01 -16.07
CA ASP A 37 -33.23 61.32 -15.46
C ASP A 37 -32.68 61.42 -14.03
N VAL A 38 -31.95 60.38 -13.58
CA VAL A 38 -31.44 60.32 -12.21
C VAL A 38 -29.95 59.91 -12.18
N ILE A 39 -29.33 60.18 -11.04
CA ILE A 39 -27.96 59.74 -10.69
C ILE A 39 -28.08 58.81 -9.50
N PHE A 40 -27.52 57.63 -9.63
CA PHE A 40 -27.42 56.67 -8.54
C PHE A 40 -26.12 56.86 -7.77
N LEU A 41 -26.18 56.86 -6.44
CA LEU A 41 -25.03 56.99 -5.57
C LEU A 41 -25.05 55.86 -4.53
N TRP A 42 -24.35 54.78 -4.84
CA TRP A 42 -24.12 53.72 -3.90
C TRP A 42 -22.91 54.10 -3.01
N ARG A 43 -23.08 53.99 -1.72
CA ARG A 43 -22.03 54.31 -0.75
C ARG A 43 -21.78 53.14 0.18
N ASP A 44 -20.53 52.99 0.61
CA ASP A 44 -20.15 52.07 1.67
C ASP A 44 -20.45 52.66 3.08
N ASP A 45 -20.11 51.83 4.11
CA ASP A 45 -20.25 52.19 5.53
C ASP A 45 -19.47 53.45 5.96
N LEU A 46 -18.44 53.85 5.18
CA LEU A 46 -17.68 55.08 5.38
C LEU A 46 -18.30 56.28 4.63
N GLY A 47 -19.37 56.09 3.88
CA GLY A 47 -20.01 57.09 3.06
C GLY A 47 -19.30 57.39 1.74
N ILE A 48 -18.32 56.56 1.36
CA ILE A 48 -17.58 56.73 0.10
C ILE A 48 -18.44 56.19 -1.05
N ILE A 49 -18.50 56.91 -2.18
CA ILE A 49 -19.24 56.47 -3.35
C ILE A 49 -18.49 55.31 -4.01
N VAL A 50 -19.12 54.13 -4.05
CA VAL A 50 -18.59 52.90 -4.60
C VAL A 50 -19.29 52.43 -5.89
N GLY A 51 -20.41 53.07 -6.27
CA GLY A 51 -21.12 52.81 -7.51
C GLY A 51 -21.98 53.97 -8.00
N ARG A 52 -22.23 54.04 -9.34
CA ARG A 52 -23.05 55.10 -9.98
C ARG A 52 -24.01 54.56 -11.06
N ARG A 53 -24.16 53.26 -11.13
CA ARG A 53 -25.08 52.59 -12.07
C ARG A 53 -26.37 52.23 -11.36
N GLN A 54 -27.41 51.93 -12.13
CA GLN A 54 -28.65 51.41 -11.58
C GLN A 54 -28.47 50.09 -10.83
N THR A 55 -27.53 49.25 -11.31
CA THR A 55 -27.10 48.00 -10.65
C THR A 55 -25.80 48.23 -9.89
N PHE A 56 -25.68 47.58 -8.75
CA PHE A 56 -24.51 47.62 -7.87
C PHE A 56 -24.09 46.23 -7.43
N ILE A 57 -22.80 45.94 -7.51
CA ILE A 57 -22.20 44.70 -7.04
C ILE A 57 -21.20 45.08 -5.95
N PRO A 58 -21.45 44.70 -4.67
CA PRO A 58 -20.54 45.00 -3.58
C PRO A 58 -19.23 44.21 -3.75
N SER A 59 -18.12 44.83 -3.38
CA SER A 59 -16.78 44.19 -3.40
C SER A 59 -16.44 43.54 -2.06
N ARG A 60 -17.20 43.74 -1.01
CA ARG A 60 -17.08 43.13 0.34
C ARG A 60 -18.43 43.06 1.01
N ALA A 61 -18.58 42.17 1.95
CA ALA A 61 -19.75 42.12 2.83
C ALA A 61 -19.77 43.41 3.72
N GLY A 62 -20.96 43.86 4.05
CA GLY A 62 -21.16 44.99 4.97
C GLY A 62 -22.33 45.87 4.60
N THR A 63 -22.49 47.00 5.35
CA THR A 63 -23.57 47.94 5.17
C THR A 63 -23.29 48.88 4.00
N TYR A 64 -24.27 48.97 3.12
CA TYR A 64 -24.23 49.90 1.97
C TYR A 64 -25.49 50.78 1.99
N SER A 65 -25.46 51.86 1.22
CA SER A 65 -26.65 52.70 1.08
C SER A 65 -26.76 53.19 -0.37
N LEU A 66 -28.00 53.37 -0.78
CA LEU A 66 -28.40 53.98 -2.05
C LEU A 66 -29.02 55.34 -1.81
N GLU A 67 -28.55 56.33 -2.58
CA GLU A 67 -29.17 57.65 -2.72
C GLU A 67 -29.40 57.87 -4.21
N VAL A 68 -30.61 58.37 -4.59
CA VAL A 68 -30.94 58.68 -5.99
C VAL A 68 -31.20 60.16 -6.11
N GLN A 69 -30.48 60.87 -6.97
CA GLN A 69 -30.61 62.30 -7.17
C GLN A 69 -31.09 62.62 -8.59
N PRO A 70 -31.85 63.73 -8.80
CA PRO A 70 -32.19 64.18 -10.15
C PRO A 70 -30.94 64.57 -10.94
N ALA A 71 -30.82 64.15 -12.20
CA ALA A 71 -29.71 64.49 -13.09
C ALA A 71 -29.71 65.98 -13.44
N SER A 72 -30.85 66.68 -13.41
CA SER A 72 -31.01 68.11 -13.69
C SER A 72 -30.52 69.05 -12.58
N GLY A 73 -30.09 68.48 -11.43
CA GLY A 73 -29.71 69.25 -10.24
C GLY A 73 -30.91 69.92 -9.58
N GLY A 74 -31.32 69.49 -8.42
CA GLY A 74 -32.39 70.05 -7.61
C GLY A 74 -32.04 70.01 -6.13
N LEU A 75 -32.59 70.96 -5.33
CA LEU A 75 -32.36 71.02 -3.89
C LEU A 75 -33.19 70.03 -3.05
N CYS A 76 -33.86 69.08 -3.73
CA CYS A 76 -34.66 68.08 -3.00
C CYS A 76 -33.72 66.98 -2.48
N THR A 77 -33.64 66.83 -1.15
CA THR A 77 -32.98 65.70 -0.50
C THR A 77 -33.80 64.45 -0.72
N THR A 78 -33.23 63.45 -1.38
CA THR A 78 -33.83 62.13 -1.50
C THR A 78 -33.52 61.29 -0.24
N PRO A 79 -34.41 60.38 0.15
CA PRO A 79 -34.12 59.48 1.24
C PRO A 79 -32.89 58.63 0.90
N ARG A 80 -32.14 58.28 1.91
CA ARG A 80 -31.02 57.31 1.78
C ARG A 80 -31.53 55.97 2.33
N ILE A 81 -31.42 54.93 1.48
CA ILE A 81 -31.84 53.60 1.87
C ILE A 81 -30.57 52.79 2.20
N GLU A 82 -30.52 52.28 3.42
CA GLU A 82 -29.44 51.40 3.89
C GLU A 82 -29.83 49.92 3.73
N PHE A 83 -28.89 49.05 3.40
CA PHE A 83 -29.08 47.63 3.29
C PHE A 83 -27.77 46.91 3.62
N GLU A 84 -27.88 45.67 4.06
CA GLU A 84 -26.73 44.76 4.26
C GLU A 84 -26.49 43.99 2.99
N ALA A 85 -25.21 43.88 2.59
CA ALA A 85 -24.79 43.10 1.46
C ALA A 85 -23.88 41.96 1.92
N ASP A 86 -24.20 40.75 1.52
CA ASP A 86 -23.37 39.56 1.73
C ASP A 86 -22.53 39.26 0.50
N LEU A 87 -21.34 38.69 0.68
CA LEU A 87 -20.54 38.16 -0.41
C LEU A 87 -20.77 36.63 -0.50
N LEU A 88 -21.11 36.20 -1.71
CA LEU A 88 -21.11 34.78 -2.06
C LEU A 88 -19.78 34.44 -2.73
N THR A 89 -18.72 34.29 -1.96
CA THR A 89 -17.39 33.97 -2.50
C THR A 89 -16.61 33.01 -1.61
N GLU A 90 -17.27 32.05 -0.99
CA GLU A 90 -16.53 31.00 -0.33
C GLU A 90 -16.30 29.85 -1.32
N THR A 91 -15.03 29.70 -1.72
CA THR A 91 -14.59 28.49 -2.41
C THR A 91 -14.32 27.42 -1.35
N VAL A 92 -14.89 26.24 -1.52
CA VAL A 92 -14.65 25.09 -0.68
C VAL A 92 -13.52 24.26 -1.28
N SER A 93 -12.46 24.08 -0.49
CA SER A 93 -11.41 23.12 -0.86
C SER A 93 -11.99 21.72 -0.78
N VAL A 94 -11.94 20.99 -1.88
CA VAL A 94 -12.46 19.62 -2.00
C VAL A 94 -11.43 18.71 -2.63
N ASN A 95 -11.30 17.50 -2.08
CA ASN A 95 -10.52 16.40 -2.62
C ASN A 95 -11.39 15.13 -2.68
N LEU A 96 -11.01 14.20 -3.54
CA LEU A 96 -11.59 12.86 -3.57
C LEU A 96 -10.56 11.84 -3.07
N GLU A 97 -10.96 11.05 -2.09
CA GLU A 97 -10.23 9.89 -1.63
C GLU A 97 -10.83 8.65 -2.28
N VAL A 98 -10.04 7.98 -3.13
CA VAL A 98 -10.43 6.73 -3.79
C VAL A 98 -9.86 5.57 -2.99
N VAL A 99 -10.73 4.71 -2.48
CA VAL A 99 -10.32 3.47 -1.81
C VAL A 99 -9.70 2.53 -2.84
N PRO A 100 -8.61 1.80 -2.55
CA PRO A 100 -8.01 0.85 -3.47
C PRO A 100 -9.04 -0.12 -4.05
N PHE A 101 -9.00 -0.32 -5.37
CA PHE A 101 -9.89 -1.25 -6.07
C PHE A 101 -9.12 -2.52 -6.42
N CYS A 102 -9.14 -3.50 -5.52
CA CYS A 102 -8.35 -4.71 -5.64
C CYS A 102 -9.02 -5.77 -6.54
N VAL A 103 -8.24 -6.73 -7.04
CA VAL A 103 -8.69 -7.71 -8.05
C VAL A 103 -9.87 -8.57 -7.56
N ASP A 104 -9.91 -8.87 -6.27
CA ASP A 104 -10.94 -9.69 -5.61
C ASP A 104 -12.22 -8.92 -5.28
N GLN A 105 -12.22 -7.59 -5.47
CA GLN A 105 -13.38 -6.74 -5.23
C GLN A 105 -14.20 -6.54 -6.51
N THR A 106 -15.51 -6.32 -6.34
CA THR A 106 -16.43 -6.01 -7.42
C THR A 106 -16.75 -4.53 -7.54
N SER A 107 -16.45 -3.76 -6.49
CA SER A 107 -16.69 -2.33 -6.37
C SER A 107 -15.63 -1.67 -5.49
N THR A 108 -15.54 -0.35 -5.55
CA THR A 108 -14.75 0.48 -4.66
C THR A 108 -15.51 1.72 -4.26
N THR A 109 -15.02 2.43 -3.24
CA THR A 109 -15.64 3.63 -2.68
C THR A 109 -14.84 4.87 -3.02
N ILE A 110 -15.53 5.96 -3.33
CA ILE A 110 -14.95 7.30 -3.48
C ILE A 110 -15.56 8.19 -2.41
N ASN A 111 -14.73 8.82 -1.59
CA ASN A 111 -15.14 9.71 -0.50
C ASN A 111 -14.82 11.17 -0.84
N VAL A 112 -15.76 12.07 -0.55
CA VAL A 112 -15.55 13.52 -0.62
C VAL A 112 -14.88 13.98 0.67
N VAL A 113 -13.72 14.60 0.55
CA VAL A 113 -12.97 15.20 1.65
C VAL A 113 -13.08 16.73 1.54
N ALA A 114 -14.03 17.31 2.23
CA ALA A 114 -14.31 18.74 2.25
C ALA A 114 -15.09 19.16 3.51
N ASN A 115 -15.09 20.46 3.84
CA ASN A 115 -16.08 21.01 4.74
C ASN A 115 -17.39 21.23 3.97
N LEU A 116 -18.43 20.49 4.30
CA LEU A 116 -19.70 20.51 3.60
C LEU A 116 -20.75 21.42 4.26
N SER A 117 -20.41 22.24 5.28
CA SER A 117 -21.38 23.07 6.00
C SER A 117 -22.14 24.06 5.11
N GLU A 118 -21.48 24.60 4.08
CA GLU A 118 -22.04 25.58 3.14
C GLU A 118 -22.47 24.96 1.79
N VAL A 119 -22.37 23.63 1.69
CA VAL A 119 -22.70 22.90 0.47
C VAL A 119 -24.15 22.44 0.52
N ALA A 120 -24.96 22.90 -0.42
CA ALA A 120 -26.38 22.53 -0.53
C ALA A 120 -26.57 21.33 -1.47
N GLU A 121 -25.72 21.18 -2.48
CA GLU A 121 -25.84 20.09 -3.45
C GLU A 121 -24.45 19.56 -3.84
N LEU A 122 -24.35 18.22 -3.94
CA LEU A 122 -23.23 17.51 -4.55
C LEU A 122 -23.71 16.86 -5.84
N GLU A 123 -23.07 17.20 -6.95
CA GLU A 123 -23.32 16.59 -8.24
C GLU A 123 -22.16 15.72 -8.65
N TRP A 124 -22.42 14.46 -9.02
CA TRP A 124 -21.43 13.53 -9.49
C TRP A 124 -21.44 13.35 -11.00
N PHE A 125 -20.23 13.20 -11.57
CA PHE A 125 -20.03 13.00 -13.00
C PHE A 125 -19.03 11.89 -13.25
N PHE A 126 -19.26 11.14 -14.34
CA PHE A 126 -18.27 10.29 -14.95
C PHE A 126 -17.65 11.02 -16.13
N VAL A 127 -16.31 11.07 -16.21
CA VAL A 127 -15.59 11.84 -17.23
C VAL A 127 -14.91 10.90 -18.21
N THR A 128 -15.30 10.99 -19.49
CA THR A 128 -14.70 10.19 -20.57
C THR A 128 -14.28 11.12 -21.70
N ASN A 129 -13.01 11.09 -22.08
CA ASN A 129 -12.45 11.93 -23.15
C ASN A 129 -12.82 13.42 -23.02
N GLY A 130 -12.83 13.95 -21.81
CA GLY A 130 -13.20 15.33 -21.52
C GLY A 130 -14.71 15.62 -21.52
N THR A 131 -15.53 14.62 -21.80
CA THR A 131 -17.00 14.74 -21.72
C THR A 131 -17.47 14.29 -20.35
N ARG A 132 -18.31 15.12 -19.71
CA ARG A 132 -18.91 14.88 -18.39
C ARG A 132 -20.29 14.27 -18.56
N SER A 133 -20.53 13.13 -17.98
CA SER A 133 -21.85 12.47 -17.90
C SER A 133 -22.33 12.49 -16.46
N ARG A 134 -23.44 13.18 -16.18
CA ARG A 134 -23.99 13.27 -14.81
C ARG A 134 -24.43 11.90 -14.31
N LEU A 135 -24.22 11.65 -13.03
CA LEU A 135 -24.60 10.45 -12.30
C LEU A 135 -25.64 10.77 -11.22
N PRO A 136 -26.90 11.05 -11.60
CA PRO A 136 -27.91 11.59 -10.66
C PRO A 136 -28.27 10.62 -9.54
N ALA A 137 -27.97 9.32 -9.67
CA ALA A 137 -28.16 8.35 -8.61
C ALA A 137 -27.26 8.57 -7.39
N PHE A 138 -26.18 9.35 -7.55
CA PHE A 138 -25.20 9.65 -6.52
C PHE A 138 -25.29 11.09 -5.98
N ASP A 139 -26.24 11.89 -6.50
CA ASP A 139 -26.41 13.28 -6.05
C ASP A 139 -26.60 13.34 -4.54
N ASN A 140 -25.95 14.32 -3.91
CA ASN A 140 -25.95 14.59 -2.47
C ASN A 140 -25.35 13.49 -1.58
N LEU A 141 -24.67 12.49 -2.16
CA LEU A 141 -23.93 11.48 -1.39
C LEU A 141 -22.47 11.91 -1.21
N PRO A 142 -21.98 12.06 0.03
CA PRO A 142 -20.57 12.38 0.28
C PRO A 142 -19.63 11.19 0.07
N SER A 143 -20.19 9.99 -0.09
CA SER A 143 -19.49 8.75 -0.38
C SER A 143 -20.29 7.94 -1.38
N ILE A 144 -19.65 7.45 -2.45
CA ILE A 144 -20.29 6.66 -3.50
C ILE A 144 -19.55 5.35 -3.72
N GLU A 145 -20.30 4.29 -4.04
CA GLU A 145 -19.77 3.01 -4.44
C GLU A 145 -19.82 2.87 -5.96
N VAL A 146 -18.70 2.53 -6.60
CA VAL A 146 -18.55 2.45 -8.04
C VAL A 146 -17.93 1.12 -8.46
N THR A 147 -18.34 0.63 -9.65
CA THR A 147 -17.90 -0.66 -10.21
C THR A 147 -17.05 -0.49 -11.46
N GLN A 148 -16.98 0.71 -12.00
CA GLN A 148 -16.32 1.00 -13.27
C GLN A 148 -15.05 1.82 -13.05
N GLU A 149 -13.96 1.43 -13.70
CA GLU A 149 -12.74 2.22 -13.79
C GLU A 149 -12.95 3.49 -14.60
N GLY A 150 -12.26 4.54 -14.25
CA GLY A 150 -12.30 5.82 -14.95
C GLY A 150 -12.21 7.02 -14.02
N THR A 151 -12.45 8.20 -14.58
CA THR A 151 -12.39 9.45 -13.83
C THR A 151 -13.79 9.84 -13.36
N TYR A 152 -13.90 10.05 -12.05
CA TYR A 152 -15.09 10.59 -11.41
C TYR A 152 -14.83 12.02 -10.98
N GLU A 153 -15.83 12.87 -11.09
CA GLU A 153 -15.76 14.26 -10.67
C GLU A 153 -16.92 14.56 -9.74
N VAL A 154 -16.67 15.29 -8.66
CA VAL A 154 -17.69 15.90 -7.81
C VAL A 154 -17.67 17.41 -8.02
N LEU A 155 -18.87 18.00 -8.08
CA LEU A 155 -19.09 19.43 -8.11
C LEU A 155 -19.94 19.82 -6.89
N LEU A 156 -19.42 20.75 -6.08
CA LEU A 156 -20.11 21.26 -4.90
C LEU A 156 -20.82 22.56 -5.27
N ARG A 157 -22.11 22.68 -4.86
CA ARG A 157 -22.91 23.89 -5.09
C ARG A 157 -23.48 24.46 -3.80
N SER A 158 -23.60 25.78 -3.77
CA SER A 158 -24.33 26.50 -2.71
C SER A 158 -25.84 26.34 -2.91
N GLU A 159 -26.63 26.75 -1.90
CA GLU A 159 -28.10 26.84 -1.98
C GLU A 159 -28.61 27.71 -3.16
N PHE A 160 -27.76 28.58 -3.68
CA PHE A 160 -28.07 29.43 -4.83
C PHE A 160 -27.61 28.84 -6.17
N GLY A 161 -27.10 27.60 -6.19
CA GLY A 161 -26.62 26.90 -7.37
C GLY A 161 -25.22 27.31 -7.84
N CYS A 162 -24.50 28.16 -7.06
CA CYS A 162 -23.16 28.58 -7.40
C CYS A 162 -22.14 27.45 -7.13
N GLU A 163 -21.16 27.28 -8.03
CA GLU A 163 -20.05 26.34 -7.83
C GLU A 163 -19.17 26.84 -6.68
N LEU A 164 -19.03 26.02 -5.63
CA LEU A 164 -18.17 26.25 -4.48
C LEU A 164 -16.84 25.53 -4.61
N GLY A 165 -16.80 24.40 -5.29
CA GLY A 165 -15.60 23.61 -5.46
C GLY A 165 -15.81 22.43 -6.40
N ARG A 166 -14.69 21.85 -6.86
CA ARG A 166 -14.66 20.72 -7.77
C ARG A 166 -13.43 19.86 -7.52
N ALA A 167 -13.58 18.55 -7.56
CA ALA A 167 -12.48 17.61 -7.48
C ALA A 167 -12.67 16.42 -8.42
N ASN A 168 -11.56 15.85 -8.85
CA ASN A 168 -11.51 14.63 -9.66
C ASN A 168 -10.81 13.51 -8.91
N GLY A 169 -11.33 12.28 -9.05
CA GLY A 169 -10.70 11.05 -8.58
C GLY A 169 -10.61 10.04 -9.71
N VAL A 170 -9.49 9.33 -9.81
CA VAL A 170 -9.31 8.29 -10.82
C VAL A 170 -9.42 6.93 -10.17
N VAL A 171 -10.37 6.13 -10.61
CA VAL A 171 -10.55 4.73 -10.19
C VAL A 171 -9.81 3.84 -11.16
N VAL A 172 -8.85 3.08 -10.65
CA VAL A 172 -8.10 2.07 -11.41
C VAL A 172 -8.18 0.76 -10.62
N LYS A 173 -8.54 -0.32 -11.30
CA LYS A 173 -8.55 -1.65 -10.69
C LYS A 173 -7.15 -2.25 -10.72
N SER A 174 -6.67 -2.68 -9.56
CA SER A 174 -5.41 -3.41 -9.46
C SER A 174 -5.50 -4.75 -10.20
N THR A 175 -4.39 -5.16 -10.79
CA THR A 175 -4.22 -6.44 -11.46
C THR A 175 -3.37 -7.43 -10.67
N ILE A 176 -2.84 -7.04 -9.51
CA ILE A 176 -2.07 -7.96 -8.68
C ILE A 176 -2.98 -9.03 -8.08
N ILE A 177 -2.46 -10.23 -8.00
CA ILE A 177 -3.15 -11.40 -7.42
C ILE A 177 -2.47 -11.78 -6.10
N PRO A 178 -3.13 -12.53 -5.22
CA PRO A 178 -2.50 -13.05 -4.00
C PRO A 178 -1.22 -13.81 -4.29
N PRO A 179 -0.15 -13.64 -3.46
CA PRO A 179 1.15 -14.28 -3.68
C PRO A 179 1.04 -15.80 -3.54
N VAL A 180 1.80 -16.52 -4.39
CA VAL A 180 1.86 -17.97 -4.35
C VAL A 180 3.15 -18.39 -3.67
N VAL A 181 3.01 -19.13 -2.57
CA VAL A 181 4.13 -19.82 -1.91
C VAL A 181 4.15 -21.30 -2.32
N PRO A 182 5.35 -21.92 -2.46
CA PRO A 182 5.46 -23.28 -3.02
C PRO A 182 4.73 -24.36 -2.21
N ALA A 183 4.69 -24.21 -0.89
CA ALA A 183 4.02 -25.12 0.04
C ALA A 183 3.75 -24.41 1.37
N ASN A 184 2.79 -24.96 2.15
CA ASN A 184 2.52 -24.47 3.51
C ASN A 184 3.66 -24.80 4.49
N GLU A 185 4.45 -25.83 4.19
CA GLU A 185 5.64 -26.23 4.94
C GLU A 185 6.79 -26.47 3.96
N ILE A 186 7.93 -25.86 4.25
CA ILE A 186 9.18 -25.92 3.47
C ILE A 186 10.25 -26.50 4.36
N THR A 187 10.84 -27.60 3.92
CA THR A 187 11.96 -28.23 4.60
C THR A 187 13.29 -27.70 4.07
N ILE A 188 14.17 -27.25 4.93
CA ILE A 188 15.52 -26.78 4.60
C ILE A 188 16.57 -27.53 5.42
N CYS A 189 17.79 -27.53 4.91
CA CYS A 189 19.01 -27.74 5.70
C CYS A 189 20.04 -26.74 5.24
N ALA A 190 20.09 -25.58 5.89
CA ALA A 190 20.90 -24.45 5.46
C ALA A 190 22.40 -24.79 5.45
N VAL A 191 22.87 -25.58 6.39
CA VAL A 191 24.28 -25.99 6.56
C VAL A 191 24.75 -26.92 5.45
N GLU A 192 23.85 -27.76 4.92
CA GLU A 192 24.12 -28.61 3.75
C GLU A 192 23.89 -27.90 2.41
N GLY A 193 23.47 -26.64 2.42
CA GLY A 193 23.12 -25.89 1.21
C GLY A 193 21.78 -26.31 0.61
N ASN A 194 20.96 -27.09 1.34
CA ASN A 194 19.61 -27.43 0.93
C ASN A 194 18.66 -26.32 1.34
N THR A 195 18.51 -25.32 0.45
CA THR A 195 17.64 -24.15 0.63
C THR A 195 16.71 -24.03 -0.57
N LEU A 196 15.61 -23.30 -0.39
CA LEU A 196 14.64 -23.04 -1.45
C LEU A 196 14.43 -21.55 -1.61
N SER A 197 14.73 -21.02 -2.80
CA SER A 197 14.40 -19.64 -3.13
C SER A 197 12.93 -19.53 -3.54
N ILE A 198 12.21 -18.59 -2.92
CA ILE A 198 10.79 -18.36 -3.12
C ILE A 198 10.64 -17.10 -3.97
N ASN A 199 9.97 -17.25 -5.13
CA ASN A 199 9.54 -16.15 -5.97
C ASN A 199 8.00 -16.11 -5.95
N PRO A 200 7.38 -15.17 -5.23
CA PRO A 200 5.93 -15.11 -5.06
C PRO A 200 5.18 -14.50 -6.23
N GLY A 201 5.86 -13.90 -7.18
CA GLY A 201 5.32 -13.11 -8.29
C GLY A 201 5.90 -11.70 -8.35
N VAL A 202 5.29 -10.82 -9.16
CA VAL A 202 5.74 -9.43 -9.36
C VAL A 202 4.81 -8.47 -8.64
N TYR A 203 5.36 -7.70 -7.72
CA TYR A 203 4.68 -6.69 -6.91
C TYR A 203 5.55 -5.44 -6.79
N ASP A 204 5.00 -4.32 -6.35
CA ASP A 204 5.78 -3.09 -6.13
C ASP A 204 6.54 -3.14 -4.81
N ASN A 205 5.96 -3.78 -3.78
CA ASN A 205 6.61 -3.94 -2.49
C ASN A 205 6.49 -5.36 -1.96
N TYR A 206 7.52 -5.78 -1.23
CA TYR A 206 7.61 -7.06 -0.53
C TYR A 206 8.04 -6.83 0.91
N SER A 207 7.48 -7.60 1.83
CA SER A 207 7.93 -7.67 3.23
C SER A 207 7.84 -9.12 3.70
N TRP A 208 9.01 -9.72 3.98
CA TRP A 208 9.14 -11.05 4.55
C TRP A 208 9.33 -10.92 6.05
N VAL A 209 8.44 -11.53 6.81
CA VAL A 209 8.37 -11.41 8.26
C VAL A 209 8.57 -12.79 8.88
N LEU A 210 9.50 -12.92 9.82
CA LEU A 210 9.73 -14.12 10.62
C LEU A 210 9.36 -13.83 12.08
N ASN A 211 8.39 -14.55 12.62
CA ASN A 211 7.93 -14.42 14.01
C ASN A 211 7.59 -12.97 14.42
N GLY A 212 7.10 -12.15 13.47
CA GLY A 212 6.71 -10.75 13.70
C GLY A 212 7.79 -9.70 13.42
N GLU A 213 9.00 -10.10 13.05
CA GLU A 213 10.10 -9.21 12.65
C GLU A 213 10.35 -9.29 11.15
N GLU A 214 10.50 -8.14 10.47
CA GLU A 214 10.83 -8.09 9.05
C GLU A 214 12.27 -8.54 8.84
N VAL A 215 12.46 -9.54 7.96
CA VAL A 215 13.77 -10.14 7.67
C VAL A 215 14.27 -9.85 6.25
N SER A 216 13.40 -9.46 5.31
CA SER A 216 13.77 -9.05 3.95
C SER A 216 12.65 -8.27 3.27
N GLN A 217 13.02 -7.44 2.28
CA GLN A 217 12.13 -6.75 1.33
C GLN A 217 12.45 -7.15 -0.13
N ASP A 218 13.24 -8.18 -0.33
CA ASP A 218 13.61 -8.63 -1.67
C ASP A 218 12.46 -9.33 -2.39
N ALA A 219 12.39 -9.19 -3.71
CA ALA A 219 11.39 -9.85 -4.54
C ALA A 219 11.52 -11.39 -4.54
N ILE A 220 12.75 -11.90 -4.32
CA ILE A 220 13.05 -13.32 -4.17
C ILE A 220 13.70 -13.52 -2.81
N PHE A 221 13.16 -14.42 -2.03
CA PHE A 221 13.65 -14.69 -0.68
C PHE A 221 14.04 -16.15 -0.50
N THR A 222 15.16 -16.37 0.19
CA THR A 222 15.66 -17.71 0.53
C THR A 222 15.72 -17.84 2.04
N PRO A 223 14.74 -18.49 2.68
CA PRO A 223 14.75 -18.70 4.12
C PRO A 223 15.93 -19.60 4.53
N ASN A 224 16.62 -19.21 5.60
CA ASN A 224 17.75 -19.95 6.17
C ASN A 224 17.59 -20.22 7.67
N ILE A 225 16.49 -19.81 8.26
CA ILE A 225 16.14 -20.01 9.67
C ILE A 225 14.77 -20.69 9.74
N PRO A 226 14.61 -21.76 10.56
CA PRO A 226 13.31 -22.36 10.80
C PRO A 226 12.37 -21.39 11.53
N GLY A 227 11.07 -21.46 11.20
CA GLY A 227 10.05 -20.65 11.83
C GLY A 227 8.81 -20.41 10.98
N LYS A 228 7.89 -19.62 11.52
CA LYS A 228 6.68 -19.22 10.80
C LYS A 228 6.94 -17.91 10.06
N TYR A 229 6.81 -17.96 8.75
CA TYR A 229 6.96 -16.81 7.88
C TYR A 229 5.61 -16.27 7.41
N GLU A 230 5.60 -14.95 7.26
CA GLU A 230 4.51 -14.20 6.64
C GLU A 230 5.10 -13.35 5.52
N LEU A 231 4.56 -13.50 4.32
CA LEU A 231 4.87 -12.64 3.17
C LEU A 231 3.73 -11.65 3.00
N ARG A 232 4.03 -10.37 3.01
CA ARG A 232 3.14 -9.27 2.63
C ARG A 232 3.63 -8.68 1.31
N VAL A 233 2.71 -8.47 0.40
CA VAL A 233 2.98 -7.84 -0.89
C VAL A 233 1.96 -6.75 -1.17
N SER A 234 2.37 -5.68 -1.84
CA SER A 234 1.46 -4.62 -2.24
C SER A 234 1.82 -4.02 -3.59
N ASP A 235 0.85 -3.33 -4.19
CA ASP A 235 1.06 -2.47 -5.35
C ASP A 235 1.06 -0.99 -4.95
N ASN A 236 1.32 -0.13 -5.93
CA ASN A 236 1.29 1.33 -5.77
C ASN A 236 -0.14 1.91 -5.72
N LEU A 237 -1.18 1.09 -5.94
CA LEU A 237 -2.59 1.46 -5.82
C LEU A 237 -3.12 1.24 -4.40
N GLY A 238 -2.34 0.59 -3.52
CA GLY A 238 -2.69 0.31 -2.13
C GLY A 238 -3.39 -1.03 -1.91
N CYS A 239 -3.39 -1.94 -2.90
CA CYS A 239 -3.85 -3.31 -2.70
C CYS A 239 -2.77 -4.14 -2.02
N GLU A 240 -3.14 -4.83 -0.94
CA GLU A 240 -2.24 -5.65 -0.16
C GLU A 240 -2.74 -7.09 -0.07
N TYR A 241 -1.82 -8.04 -0.18
CA TYR A 241 -2.08 -9.47 -0.01
C TYR A 241 -1.05 -10.11 0.90
N MET A 242 -1.45 -11.20 1.54
CA MET A 242 -0.62 -11.92 2.49
C MET A 242 -0.65 -13.42 2.20
N ALA A 243 0.52 -14.07 2.36
CA ALA A 243 0.64 -15.51 2.42
C ALA A 243 1.48 -15.92 3.63
N THR A 244 1.19 -17.11 4.19
CA THR A 244 1.94 -17.65 5.33
C THR A 244 2.45 -19.06 5.00
N PHE A 245 3.64 -19.39 5.50
CA PHE A 245 4.23 -20.71 5.40
C PHE A 245 5.13 -20.97 6.60
N THR A 246 5.44 -22.24 6.82
CA THR A 246 6.36 -22.67 7.89
C THR A 246 7.63 -23.22 7.27
N VAL A 247 8.76 -22.85 7.81
CA VAL A 247 10.06 -23.43 7.47
C VAL A 247 10.48 -24.34 8.61
N VAL A 248 10.77 -25.58 8.29
CA VAL A 248 11.30 -26.58 9.22
C VAL A 248 12.71 -26.98 8.81
N GLU A 249 13.57 -27.19 9.77
CA GLU A 249 14.90 -27.73 9.52
C GLU A 249 14.86 -29.24 9.65
N ASP A 250 15.32 -29.93 8.59
CA ASP A 250 15.49 -31.39 8.57
C ASP A 250 16.84 -31.71 7.93
N CYS A 251 17.87 -31.73 8.73
CA CYS A 251 19.22 -32.07 8.32
C CYS A 251 19.49 -33.54 8.61
N ARG A 252 19.68 -34.31 7.54
CA ARG A 252 19.87 -35.76 7.66
C ARG A 252 21.27 -36.07 8.17
N LEU A 253 21.36 -37.09 9.07
CA LEU A 253 22.64 -37.62 9.48
C LEU A 253 23.35 -38.24 8.30
N ARG A 254 24.57 -37.84 8.01
CA ARG A 254 25.37 -38.37 6.89
C ARG A 254 26.76 -38.76 7.33
N ILE A 255 27.10 -40.00 6.96
CA ILE A 255 28.46 -40.50 7.06
C ILE A 255 28.97 -40.89 5.66
N THR A 256 30.27 -40.68 5.45
CA THR A 256 30.92 -41.01 4.18
C THR A 256 32.22 -41.75 4.45
N TYR A 257 32.42 -42.85 3.80
CA TYR A 257 33.64 -43.64 3.86
C TYR A 257 33.85 -44.38 2.55
N PRO A 258 35.13 -44.74 2.19
CA PRO A 258 35.43 -45.44 0.94
C PRO A 258 34.89 -46.88 0.96
N THR A 259 34.43 -47.35 -0.19
CA THR A 259 34.08 -48.76 -0.43
C THR A 259 35.22 -49.62 -0.92
N GLY A 260 36.37 -49.00 -1.20
CA GLY A 260 37.61 -49.68 -1.59
C GLY A 260 38.78 -49.18 -0.77
N VAL A 261 39.61 -50.09 -0.26
CA VAL A 261 40.85 -49.83 0.47
C VAL A 261 42.01 -50.51 -0.23
N VAL A 262 43.10 -49.78 -0.46
CA VAL A 262 44.33 -50.29 -1.09
C VAL A 262 45.42 -50.41 -0.05
N LEU A 263 45.84 -51.65 0.22
CA LEU A 263 46.88 -51.88 1.24
C LEU A 263 48.19 -51.26 0.87
N GLY A 264 48.80 -50.53 1.81
CA GLY A 264 50.08 -49.86 1.63
C GLY A 264 49.98 -48.51 0.89
N ASP A 265 48.84 -48.02 0.47
CA ASP A 265 48.64 -46.68 -0.05
C ASP A 265 47.95 -45.77 0.99
N PRO A 266 48.68 -44.83 1.62
CA PRO A 266 48.10 -43.98 2.70
C PRO A 266 46.99 -43.08 2.22
N ASN A 267 46.82 -42.84 0.91
CA ASN A 267 45.78 -41.99 0.33
C ASN A 267 44.50 -42.81 0.05
N ARG A 268 44.54 -44.15 0.19
CA ARG A 268 43.41 -45.07 -0.07
C ARG A 268 43.09 -45.96 1.11
N ASN A 269 43.39 -45.47 2.31
CA ASN A 269 43.00 -46.09 3.57
C ASN A 269 41.51 -45.94 3.83
N PHE A 270 40.98 -46.77 4.72
CA PHE A 270 39.65 -46.51 5.26
C PHE A 270 39.70 -45.27 6.16
N ILE A 271 38.87 -44.28 5.87
CA ILE A 271 38.71 -43.05 6.66
C ILE A 271 37.23 -42.69 6.61
N LEU A 272 36.66 -42.30 7.72
CA LEU A 272 35.28 -41.89 7.84
C LEU A 272 35.17 -40.40 8.05
N TYR A 273 34.15 -39.78 7.43
CA TYR A 273 33.74 -38.40 7.60
C TYR A 273 32.27 -38.35 8.00
N ALA A 274 31.90 -37.48 8.92
CA ALA A 274 30.54 -37.20 9.33
C ALA A 274 30.17 -35.73 9.08
N ASN A 275 28.88 -35.47 8.94
CA ASN A 275 28.38 -34.09 8.98
C ASN A 275 28.24 -33.60 10.44
N GLU A 276 27.95 -32.32 10.60
CA GLU A 276 27.89 -31.62 11.88
C GLU A 276 26.79 -32.08 12.84
N TYR A 277 25.88 -32.90 12.35
CA TYR A 277 24.76 -33.43 13.19
C TYR A 277 25.09 -34.74 13.88
N ILE A 278 26.27 -35.28 13.65
CA ILE A 278 26.72 -36.53 14.27
C ILE A 278 27.75 -36.23 15.35
N ASP A 279 27.42 -36.60 16.57
CA ASP A 279 28.25 -36.37 17.76
C ASP A 279 29.15 -37.58 18.10
N GLU A 280 28.68 -38.79 17.77
CA GLU A 280 29.33 -40.04 18.16
C GLU A 280 29.28 -41.03 17.01
N VAL A 281 30.38 -41.77 16.81
CA VAL A 281 30.50 -42.81 15.81
C VAL A 281 31.25 -44.02 16.36
N ASP A 282 30.69 -45.19 16.18
CA ASP A 282 31.33 -46.48 16.35
C ASP A 282 31.51 -47.18 15.01
N VAL A 283 32.71 -47.61 14.69
CA VAL A 283 33.06 -48.33 13.46
C VAL A 283 33.51 -49.75 13.78
N PHE A 284 32.85 -50.71 13.16
CA PHE A 284 33.19 -52.11 13.28
C PHE A 284 33.50 -52.68 11.89
N ILE A 285 34.66 -53.34 11.69
CA ILE A 285 34.97 -54.02 10.44
C ILE A 285 35.11 -55.51 10.74
N TYR A 286 34.36 -56.30 10.01
CA TYR A 286 34.32 -57.76 10.15
C TYR A 286 34.88 -58.46 8.90
N ASN A 287 35.61 -59.56 9.10
CA ASN A 287 36.01 -60.42 8.03
C ASN A 287 34.83 -61.29 7.56
N ARG A 288 35.06 -62.13 6.50
CA ARG A 288 34.06 -63.02 5.90
C ARG A 288 33.50 -64.07 6.85
N TRP A 289 34.14 -64.32 7.97
CA TRP A 289 33.71 -65.28 8.99
C TRP A 289 32.98 -64.63 10.15
N GLY A 290 32.79 -63.32 10.10
CA GLY A 290 32.13 -62.54 11.14
C GLY A 290 33.04 -62.19 12.33
N GLU A 291 34.34 -62.35 12.20
CA GLU A 291 35.29 -61.95 13.23
C GLU A 291 35.55 -60.43 13.14
N LEU A 292 35.50 -59.74 14.27
CA LEU A 292 35.79 -58.32 14.37
C LEU A 292 37.32 -58.11 14.21
N ILE A 293 37.73 -57.39 13.20
CA ILE A 293 39.12 -57.12 12.90
C ILE A 293 39.57 -55.70 13.09
N PHE A 294 38.62 -54.77 13.19
CA PHE A 294 38.88 -53.37 13.51
C PHE A 294 37.70 -52.79 14.26
N TYR A 295 38.00 -52.02 15.30
CA TYR A 295 37.04 -51.22 16.04
C TYR A 295 37.63 -49.82 16.30
N CYS A 296 36.81 -48.82 16.15
CA CYS A 296 37.14 -47.46 16.50
C CYS A 296 35.87 -46.76 17.00
N GLU A 297 36.02 -46.06 18.07
CA GLU A 297 35.00 -45.21 18.70
C GLU A 297 35.49 -43.79 18.73
N HIS A 298 34.60 -42.85 18.42
CA HIS A 298 34.94 -41.44 18.50
C HIS A 298 33.73 -40.63 18.99
N GLU A 299 33.95 -39.76 19.97
CA GLU A 299 32.96 -38.85 20.54
C GLU A 299 33.36 -37.42 20.27
N ASN A 300 32.37 -36.49 20.30
CA ASN A 300 32.54 -35.05 20.09
C ASN A 300 33.26 -34.76 18.75
N LEU A 301 32.65 -35.23 17.68
CA LEU A 301 33.17 -35.11 16.33
C LEU A 301 33.17 -33.66 15.87
N GLU A 302 34.27 -33.21 15.27
CA GLU A 302 34.29 -31.94 14.56
C GLU A 302 33.86 -32.13 13.11
N PRO A 303 33.04 -31.24 12.55
CA PRO A 303 32.56 -31.34 11.17
C PRO A 303 33.70 -31.44 10.16
N ARG A 304 33.58 -32.36 9.22
CA ARG A 304 34.56 -32.58 8.12
C ARG A 304 35.93 -33.08 8.57
N GLN A 305 36.12 -33.38 9.83
CA GLN A 305 37.34 -34.02 10.29
C GLN A 305 37.34 -35.50 9.89
N ALA A 306 38.53 -36.01 9.53
CA ALA A 306 38.73 -37.43 9.24
C ALA A 306 38.95 -38.19 10.56
N PHE A 307 38.22 -39.28 10.74
CA PHE A 307 38.36 -40.14 11.92
C PHE A 307 38.29 -41.61 11.58
N CYS A 308 38.65 -42.45 12.56
CA CYS A 308 38.76 -43.89 12.43
C CYS A 308 39.61 -44.35 11.22
N PRO A 309 40.84 -43.81 11.02
CA PRO A 309 41.66 -44.27 9.96
C PRO A 309 42.10 -45.73 10.20
N TRP A 310 42.00 -46.56 9.13
CA TRP A 310 42.49 -47.94 9.18
C TRP A 310 43.20 -48.26 7.85
N ASP A 311 44.43 -48.76 7.96
CA ASP A 311 45.35 -49.05 6.86
C ASP A 311 45.28 -50.55 6.38
N GLY A 312 44.34 -51.32 6.93
CA GLY A 312 44.22 -52.73 6.62
C GLY A 312 45.21 -53.64 7.38
N ILE A 313 45.84 -53.13 8.46
CA ILE A 313 46.76 -53.92 9.29
C ILE A 313 46.03 -54.45 10.53
N VAL A 314 46.21 -55.73 10.78
CA VAL A 314 45.75 -56.43 12.04
C VAL A 314 46.89 -57.28 12.53
N ASN A 315 47.26 -57.07 13.82
CA ASN A 315 48.40 -57.77 14.45
C ASN A 315 49.72 -57.65 13.66
N GLY A 316 49.97 -56.47 13.05
CA GLY A 316 51.20 -56.19 12.34
C GLY A 316 51.30 -56.83 10.92
N LYS A 317 50.17 -57.33 10.40
CA LYS A 317 50.10 -57.92 9.04
C LYS A 317 48.91 -57.35 8.30
N PHE A 318 49.09 -57.19 6.98
CA PHE A 318 47.98 -56.84 6.10
C PHE A 318 46.91 -57.96 6.09
N VAL A 319 45.65 -57.56 6.12
CA VAL A 319 44.56 -58.46 5.95
C VAL A 319 44.50 -59.01 4.51
N PRO A 320 43.98 -60.21 4.23
CA PRO A 320 43.84 -60.75 2.90
C PRO A 320 42.96 -59.87 2.01
N ASN A 321 43.29 -59.86 0.68
CA ASN A 321 42.41 -59.25 -0.33
C ASN A 321 41.00 -59.92 -0.26
N GLY A 322 39.98 -59.10 -0.38
CA GLY A 322 38.61 -59.61 -0.32
C GLY A 322 37.57 -58.58 0.14
N THR A 323 36.36 -59.09 0.40
CA THR A 323 35.26 -58.26 0.86
C THR A 323 35.10 -58.38 2.38
N TYR A 324 34.92 -57.26 3.02
CA TYR A 324 34.73 -57.12 4.46
C TYR A 324 33.45 -56.36 4.73
N ALA A 325 32.77 -56.66 5.85
CA ALA A 325 31.58 -55.95 6.27
C ALA A 325 31.97 -54.81 7.20
N VAL A 326 31.54 -53.61 6.90
CA VAL A 326 31.67 -52.46 7.76
C VAL A 326 30.30 -52.11 8.36
N VAL A 327 30.23 -52.05 9.67
CA VAL A 327 29.05 -51.57 10.41
C VAL A 327 29.47 -50.24 11.07
N VAL A 328 28.75 -49.18 10.75
CA VAL A 328 28.92 -47.88 11.37
C VAL A 328 27.66 -47.56 12.16
N ARG A 329 27.79 -47.34 13.47
CA ARG A 329 26.74 -46.80 14.30
C ARG A 329 27.06 -45.36 14.57
N PHE A 330 26.10 -44.45 14.47
CA PHE A 330 26.29 -43.04 14.68
C PHE A 330 25.10 -42.42 15.42
N THR A 331 25.38 -41.46 16.28
CA THR A 331 24.41 -40.83 17.17
C THR A 331 24.45 -39.29 16.99
N SER A 332 23.26 -38.70 16.90
CA SER A 332 23.03 -37.28 17.06
C SER A 332 22.40 -37.01 18.43
N ARG A 333 23.07 -36.25 19.26
CA ARG A 333 22.53 -35.83 20.57
C ARG A 333 21.42 -34.82 20.40
N GLU A 334 21.61 -33.89 19.45
CA GLU A 334 20.63 -32.85 19.12
C GLU A 334 19.30 -33.44 18.66
N GLN A 335 19.35 -34.41 17.74
CA GLN A 335 18.15 -35.10 17.23
C GLN A 335 17.69 -36.26 18.12
N ASN A 336 18.42 -36.60 19.18
CA ASN A 336 18.22 -37.77 20.04
C ASN A 336 17.99 -39.05 19.21
N LEU A 337 18.84 -39.26 18.21
CA LEU A 337 18.71 -40.31 17.22
C LEU A 337 20.00 -41.11 17.10
N THR A 338 19.90 -42.43 17.14
CA THR A 338 20.99 -43.36 16.83
C THR A 338 20.61 -44.16 15.60
N GLN A 339 21.49 -44.20 14.62
CA GLN A 339 21.36 -44.99 13.38
C GLN A 339 22.53 -45.94 13.21
N SER A 340 22.34 -46.95 12.39
CA SER A 340 23.42 -47.81 12.00
C SER A 340 23.32 -48.16 10.52
N GLU A 341 24.48 -48.16 9.84
CA GLU A 341 24.61 -48.50 8.44
C GLU A 341 25.58 -49.67 8.28
N THR A 342 25.24 -50.60 7.39
CA THR A 342 26.12 -51.74 7.06
C THR A 342 26.42 -51.72 5.57
N LYS A 343 27.70 -51.66 5.20
CA LYS A 343 28.18 -51.75 3.81
C LYS A 343 29.32 -52.72 3.68
N ALA A 344 29.48 -53.24 2.47
CA ALA A 344 30.65 -54.02 2.09
C ALA A 344 31.78 -53.08 1.61
N ILE A 345 32.99 -53.31 2.07
CA ILE A 345 34.21 -52.71 1.52
C ILE A 345 35.08 -53.77 0.85
N THR A 346 35.75 -53.37 -0.21
CA THR A 346 36.72 -54.27 -0.93
C THR A 346 38.13 -53.83 -0.58
N ILE A 347 38.93 -54.79 -0.12
CA ILE A 347 40.34 -54.59 0.20
C ILE A 347 41.15 -55.29 -0.88
N ILE A 348 42.08 -54.51 -1.45
CA ILE A 348 43.00 -54.93 -2.52
C ILE A 348 44.44 -54.47 -2.19
N GLN A 349 45.39 -55.23 -2.68
CA GLN A 349 46.84 -54.97 -2.53
C GLN A 349 47.40 -54.45 -3.82
#